data_879d854e73e6286d2712a92fc9976a0b
#
_entry.id   879d854e73e6286d2712a92fc9976a0b
#
_cell.length_a   1.000
_cell.length_b   1.000
_cell.length_c   1.000
_cell.angle_alpha   90.00
_cell.angle_beta   90.00
_cell.angle_gamma   90.00
#
_symmetry.space_group_name_H-M   'P 1'
#
loop_
_entity.id
_entity.type
_entity.pdbx_description
1 polymer ?
#
loop_
_entity_poly.entity_id
_entity_poly.type
_entity_poly.pdbx_seq_one_letter_code
_entity_poly.pdbx_strand_id
1 'polypeptide(L)'
;MARRRFFVNEIRSGTAELRGDQARHLSRVLRAEPGQQYEISDSRSAYLAEILEARVDRVVFRVLEGLDSPEMPVQITLLAGLIKFDRFEWMIEKTTELGVDRILPVETARSEKGLVKASEKRVERWARIAREASQQARRLRAPEILPAAGLEAALAEPADCHYVLEEASAPPLLQQLPAARHRGVRVAMLVGPEGGWTDAERRLTATAGWLPVSLGPQVVRAETAAAAAVAVVTSAWCARKMPLQ
;
A
#
# COMPACT_ATOMS: atom_id res chain seq x y z
N MET A 1 -4.18 -22.01 11.39
CA MET A 1 -3.13 -20.99 11.16
C MET A 1 -3.50 -20.18 9.93
N ALA A 2 -3.30 -18.85 9.96
CA ALA A 2 -3.51 -18.02 8.77
C ALA A 2 -2.46 -18.37 7.71
N ARG A 3 -2.89 -18.86 6.55
CA ARG A 3 -1.99 -19.22 5.44
C ARG A 3 -1.50 -17.95 4.77
N ARG A 4 -0.19 -17.82 4.49
CA ARG A 4 0.35 -16.74 3.65
C ARG A 4 -0.09 -16.93 2.20
N ARG A 5 -0.26 -15.83 1.47
CA ARG A 5 -0.53 -15.83 0.03
C ARG A 5 0.75 -15.50 -0.74
N PHE A 6 1.12 -16.35 -1.69
CA PHE A 6 2.29 -16.13 -2.54
C PHE A 6 1.87 -15.62 -3.91
N PHE A 7 2.65 -14.70 -4.48
CA PHE A 7 2.39 -14.17 -5.81
C PHE A 7 3.10 -15.01 -6.86
N VAL A 8 2.33 -15.54 -7.79
CA VAL A 8 2.82 -16.29 -8.96
C VAL A 8 2.61 -15.45 -10.22
N ASN A 9 3.45 -15.65 -11.24
CA ASN A 9 3.34 -14.87 -12.47
C ASN A 9 2.09 -15.27 -13.27
N GLU A 10 1.78 -16.56 -13.33
CA GLU A 10 0.66 -17.10 -14.08
C GLU A 10 0.26 -18.48 -13.57
N ILE A 11 -0.95 -18.87 -13.93
CA ILE A 11 -1.47 -20.22 -13.73
C ILE A 11 -1.74 -20.82 -15.10
N ARG A 12 -1.13 -21.97 -15.38
CA ARG A 12 -1.29 -22.71 -16.63
C ARG A 12 -1.74 -24.13 -16.35
N SER A 13 -2.81 -24.55 -16.98
CA SER A 13 -3.33 -25.94 -16.87
C SER A 13 -3.46 -26.42 -15.42
N GLY A 14 -3.93 -25.55 -14.52
CA GLY A 14 -4.12 -25.88 -13.11
C GLY A 14 -2.83 -25.93 -12.28
N THR A 15 -1.70 -25.48 -12.81
CA THR A 15 -0.41 -25.43 -12.11
C THR A 15 0.17 -24.01 -12.10
N ALA A 16 0.98 -23.71 -11.10
CA ALA A 16 1.72 -22.45 -10.97
C ALA A 16 3.14 -22.71 -10.49
N GLU A 17 4.06 -21.83 -10.85
CA GLU A 17 5.45 -21.89 -10.38
C GLU A 17 5.83 -20.63 -9.60
N LEU A 18 6.57 -20.85 -8.53
CA LEU A 18 7.27 -19.82 -7.77
C LEU A 18 8.78 -20.01 -7.99
N ARG A 19 9.49 -18.95 -8.34
CA ARG A 19 10.94 -19.00 -8.64
C ARG A 19 11.71 -17.95 -7.85
N GLY A 20 13.04 -18.09 -7.83
CA GLY A 20 13.97 -17.12 -7.26
C GLY A 20 13.85 -16.96 -5.75
N ASP A 21 13.89 -15.70 -5.26
CA ASP A 21 13.93 -15.42 -3.82
C ASP A 21 12.69 -15.91 -3.07
N GLN A 22 11.53 -15.85 -3.70
CA GLN A 22 10.30 -16.35 -3.08
C GLN A 22 10.31 -17.87 -2.94
N ALA A 23 10.81 -18.60 -3.93
CA ALA A 23 10.97 -20.04 -3.83
C ALA A 23 11.99 -20.41 -2.74
N ARG A 24 13.12 -19.68 -2.66
CA ARG A 24 14.11 -19.84 -1.59
C ARG A 24 13.52 -19.56 -0.21
N HIS A 25 12.72 -18.50 -0.08
CA HIS A 25 12.05 -18.20 1.17
C HIS A 25 11.09 -19.31 1.59
N LEU A 26 10.24 -19.77 0.66
CA LEU A 26 9.26 -20.82 0.93
C LEU A 26 9.92 -22.17 1.28
N SER A 27 10.95 -22.57 0.53
CA SER A 27 11.62 -23.86 0.72
C SER A 27 12.59 -23.88 1.92
N ARG A 28 13.41 -22.82 2.11
CA ARG A 28 14.46 -22.82 3.14
C ARG A 28 13.99 -22.23 4.48
N VAL A 29 13.22 -21.12 4.45
CA VAL A 29 12.81 -20.41 5.66
C VAL A 29 11.54 -21.04 6.23
N LEU A 30 10.53 -21.22 5.39
CA LEU A 30 9.26 -21.84 5.79
C LEU A 30 9.30 -23.37 5.73
N ARG A 31 10.36 -23.95 5.18
CA ARG A 31 10.57 -25.41 5.08
C ARG A 31 9.34 -26.12 4.49
N ALA A 32 8.80 -25.53 3.44
CA ALA A 32 7.62 -26.06 2.79
C ALA A 32 7.90 -27.40 2.09
N GLU A 33 6.97 -28.32 2.24
CA GLU A 33 7.09 -29.70 1.75
C GLU A 33 5.93 -30.02 0.78
N PRO A 34 6.12 -30.99 -0.15
CA PRO A 34 5.04 -31.51 -0.97
C PRO A 34 3.83 -31.93 -0.14
N GLY A 35 2.62 -31.68 -0.64
CA GLY A 35 1.36 -31.93 0.05
C GLY A 35 0.88 -30.78 0.95
N GLN A 36 1.73 -29.85 1.31
CA GLN A 36 1.31 -28.65 2.07
C GLN A 36 0.51 -27.68 1.18
N GLN A 37 -0.45 -27.01 1.78
CA GLN A 37 -1.33 -26.08 1.08
C GLN A 37 -1.04 -24.64 1.45
N TYR A 38 -1.00 -23.78 0.42
CA TYR A 38 -0.82 -22.34 0.52
C TYR A 38 -1.83 -21.61 -0.35
N GLU A 39 -2.04 -20.34 -0.04
CA GLU A 39 -2.77 -19.46 -0.95
C GLU A 39 -1.79 -18.90 -2.00
N ILE A 40 -2.21 -18.88 -3.25
CA ILE A 40 -1.47 -18.23 -4.34
C ILE A 40 -2.35 -17.21 -5.04
N SER A 41 -1.73 -16.20 -5.65
CA SER A 41 -2.43 -15.19 -6.47
C SER A 41 -1.63 -14.88 -7.73
N ASP A 42 -2.32 -14.75 -8.86
CA ASP A 42 -1.80 -14.27 -10.14
C ASP A 42 -2.03 -12.75 -10.33
N SER A 43 -2.29 -12.02 -9.26
CA SER A 43 -2.67 -10.61 -9.19
C SER A 43 -4.09 -10.27 -9.66
N ARG A 44 -4.85 -11.25 -10.15
CA ARG A 44 -6.26 -11.11 -10.58
C ARG A 44 -7.19 -11.92 -9.71
N SER A 45 -6.76 -13.12 -9.36
CA SER A 45 -7.55 -14.09 -8.59
C SER A 45 -6.67 -14.75 -7.54
N ALA A 46 -7.30 -15.28 -6.51
CA ALA A 46 -6.64 -16.06 -5.48
C ALA A 46 -7.10 -17.51 -5.52
N TYR A 47 -6.21 -18.40 -5.15
CA TYR A 47 -6.45 -19.84 -5.18
C TYR A 47 -5.84 -20.50 -3.96
N LEU A 48 -6.50 -21.57 -3.50
CA LEU A 48 -5.86 -22.56 -2.64
C LEU A 48 -5.07 -23.51 -3.54
N ALA A 49 -3.82 -23.76 -3.20
CA ALA A 49 -2.94 -24.62 -3.98
C ALA A 49 -2.10 -25.51 -3.09
N GLU A 50 -1.79 -26.71 -3.59
CA GLU A 50 -0.95 -27.71 -2.94
C GLU A 50 0.43 -27.72 -3.58
N ILE A 51 1.47 -27.83 -2.79
CA ILE A 51 2.83 -28.02 -3.27
C ILE A 51 2.99 -29.41 -3.85
N LEU A 52 3.34 -29.49 -5.14
CA LEU A 52 3.74 -30.72 -5.81
C LEU A 52 5.24 -30.99 -5.66
N GLU A 53 6.04 -29.93 -5.78
CA GLU A 53 7.50 -29.98 -5.72
C GLU A 53 8.03 -28.75 -4.98
N ALA A 54 8.97 -28.95 -4.05
CA ALA A 54 9.66 -27.88 -3.35
C ALA A 54 11.17 -28.03 -3.50
N ARG A 55 11.77 -27.29 -4.45
CA ARG A 55 13.22 -27.12 -4.58
C ARG A 55 13.65 -25.74 -4.11
N VAL A 56 14.95 -25.57 -3.90
CA VAL A 56 15.52 -24.33 -3.38
C VAL A 56 15.15 -23.08 -4.22
N ASP A 57 15.14 -23.23 -5.52
CA ASP A 57 14.96 -22.16 -6.50
C ASP A 57 13.63 -22.24 -7.28
N ARG A 58 12.85 -23.30 -7.02
CA ARG A 58 11.60 -23.59 -7.71
C ARG A 58 10.62 -24.32 -6.82
N VAL A 59 9.41 -23.78 -6.69
CA VAL A 59 8.28 -24.47 -6.05
C VAL A 59 7.14 -24.57 -7.05
N VAL A 60 6.58 -25.76 -7.22
CA VAL A 60 5.46 -26.03 -8.13
C VAL A 60 4.21 -26.28 -7.32
N PHE A 61 3.13 -25.61 -7.69
CA PHE A 61 1.82 -25.73 -7.07
C PHE A 61 0.81 -26.37 -8.03
N ARG A 62 -0.07 -27.16 -7.49
CA ARG A 62 -1.33 -27.58 -8.12
C ARG A 62 -2.47 -26.74 -7.52
N VAL A 63 -3.24 -26.08 -8.35
CA VAL A 63 -4.44 -25.35 -7.93
C VAL A 63 -5.51 -26.35 -7.50
N LEU A 64 -6.10 -26.15 -6.34
CA LEU A 64 -7.17 -26.98 -5.80
C LEU A 64 -8.53 -26.31 -6.03
N GLU A 65 -8.66 -25.05 -5.63
CA GLU A 65 -9.91 -24.28 -5.74
C GLU A 65 -9.65 -22.78 -5.84
N GLY A 66 -10.60 -22.05 -6.42
CA GLY A 66 -10.61 -20.59 -6.39
C GLY A 66 -11.04 -20.07 -5.01
N LEU A 67 -10.41 -19.00 -4.55
CA LEU A 67 -10.75 -18.33 -3.30
C LEU A 67 -11.48 -17.02 -3.59
N ASP A 68 -12.54 -16.73 -2.83
CA ASP A 68 -13.14 -15.41 -2.83
C ASP A 68 -12.15 -14.39 -2.23
N SER A 69 -11.84 -13.40 -3.01
CA SER A 69 -10.91 -12.33 -2.64
C SER A 69 -11.49 -11.00 -3.13
N PRO A 70 -12.38 -10.41 -2.35
CA PRO A 70 -13.03 -9.16 -2.74
C PRO A 70 -11.96 -8.07 -2.95
N GLU A 71 -12.05 -7.40 -4.10
CA GLU A 71 -11.24 -6.22 -4.36
C GLU A 71 -11.65 -5.08 -3.45
N MET A 72 -10.65 -4.29 -3.05
CA MET A 72 -10.91 -3.06 -2.29
C MET A 72 -11.81 -2.13 -3.11
N PRO A 73 -12.86 -1.57 -2.48
CA PRO A 73 -13.81 -0.71 -3.18
C PRO A 73 -13.26 0.68 -3.54
N VAL A 74 -12.08 1.04 -3.05
CA VAL A 74 -11.36 2.30 -3.26
C VAL A 74 -9.93 2.01 -3.69
N GLN A 75 -9.37 2.85 -4.55
CA GLN A 75 -7.97 2.82 -4.93
C GLN A 75 -7.25 3.97 -4.23
N ILE A 76 -6.20 3.68 -3.48
CA ILE A 76 -5.50 4.65 -2.65
C ILE A 76 -4.08 4.84 -3.16
N THR A 77 -3.75 6.08 -3.54
CA THR A 77 -2.38 6.52 -3.78
C THR A 77 -1.90 7.34 -2.57
N LEU A 78 -0.86 6.88 -1.92
CA LEU A 78 -0.20 7.59 -0.83
C LEU A 78 1.02 8.34 -1.38
N LEU A 79 0.98 9.67 -1.33
CA LEU A 79 2.09 10.55 -1.60
C LEU A 79 2.75 10.87 -0.26
N ALA A 80 3.95 10.35 -0.03
CA ALA A 80 4.58 10.40 1.28
C ALA A 80 5.87 11.23 1.24
N GLY A 81 5.90 12.31 2.01
CA GLY A 81 7.13 13.07 2.23
C GLY A 81 8.26 12.15 2.69
N LEU A 82 9.44 12.30 2.08
CA LEU A 82 10.59 11.47 2.45
C LEU A 82 11.04 11.79 3.88
N ILE A 83 11.07 10.76 4.70
CA ILE A 83 11.54 10.72 6.09
C ILE A 83 12.66 9.69 6.22
N LYS A 84 13.22 9.50 7.41
CA LYS A 84 14.23 8.47 7.67
C LYS A 84 13.75 7.11 7.20
N PHE A 85 14.63 6.37 6.53
CA PHE A 85 14.23 5.16 5.78
C PHE A 85 13.67 4.04 6.65
N ASP A 86 14.09 3.88 7.89
CA ASP A 86 13.52 2.92 8.83
C ASP A 86 12.02 3.18 9.08
N ARG A 87 11.65 4.45 9.28
CA ARG A 87 10.25 4.86 9.43
C ARG A 87 9.48 4.79 8.12
N PHE A 88 10.14 5.16 6.99
CA PHE A 88 9.52 5.05 5.68
C PHE A 88 9.23 3.59 5.31
N GLU A 89 10.13 2.66 5.63
CA GLU A 89 9.94 1.22 5.45
C GLU A 89 8.79 0.68 6.32
N TRP A 90 8.69 1.13 7.57
CA TRP A 90 7.56 0.83 8.44
C TRP A 90 6.24 1.38 7.87
N MET A 91 6.23 2.60 7.34
CA MET A 91 5.07 3.20 6.67
C MET A 91 4.63 2.35 5.47
N ILE A 92 5.55 1.95 4.61
CA ILE A 92 5.26 1.08 3.45
C ILE A 92 4.61 -0.23 3.93
N GLU A 93 5.18 -0.89 4.93
CA GLU A 93 4.63 -2.12 5.48
C GLU A 93 3.19 -1.93 5.95
N LYS A 94 2.95 -0.95 6.84
CA LYS A 94 1.63 -0.77 7.47
C LYS A 94 0.57 -0.24 6.52
N THR A 95 0.91 0.70 5.65
CA THR A 95 -0.04 1.18 4.64
C THR A 95 -0.39 0.10 3.61
N THR A 96 0.56 -0.79 3.31
CA THR A 96 0.30 -1.98 2.47
C THR A 96 -0.69 -2.92 3.13
N GLU A 97 -0.51 -3.25 4.41
CA GLU A 97 -1.46 -4.08 5.17
C GLU A 97 -2.87 -3.48 5.17
N LEU A 98 -2.96 -2.14 5.23
CA LEU A 98 -4.21 -1.38 5.28
C LEU A 98 -4.88 -1.12 3.93
N GLY A 99 -4.23 -1.46 2.81
CA GLY A 99 -4.89 -1.45 1.52
C GLY A 99 -4.43 -0.38 0.52
N VAL A 100 -3.30 0.30 0.74
CA VAL A 100 -2.75 1.25 -0.25
C VAL A 100 -2.44 0.53 -1.57
N ASP A 101 -2.71 1.18 -2.72
CA ASP A 101 -2.44 0.61 -4.05
C ASP A 101 -1.18 1.16 -4.70
N ARG A 102 -0.81 2.41 -4.39
CA ARG A 102 0.39 3.06 -4.91
C ARG A 102 1.03 3.92 -3.83
N ILE A 103 2.36 3.95 -3.79
CA ILE A 103 3.14 4.80 -2.89
C ILE A 103 4.12 5.61 -3.73
N LEU A 104 4.00 6.93 -3.67
CA LEU A 104 4.87 7.90 -4.31
C LEU A 104 5.67 8.63 -3.24
N PRO A 105 6.99 8.36 -3.11
CA PRO A 105 7.86 9.15 -2.25
C PRO A 105 7.98 10.59 -2.79
N VAL A 106 7.84 11.59 -1.91
CA VAL A 106 7.82 13.00 -2.32
C VAL A 106 8.96 13.77 -1.66
N GLU A 107 9.72 14.51 -2.48
CA GLU A 107 10.66 15.50 -1.98
C GLU A 107 9.90 16.74 -1.54
N THR A 108 10.12 17.18 -0.30
CA THR A 108 9.53 18.38 0.28
C THR A 108 10.62 19.31 0.79
N ALA A 109 10.30 20.57 1.02
CA ALA A 109 11.25 21.58 1.51
C ALA A 109 11.89 21.19 2.85
N ARG A 110 11.19 20.41 3.67
CA ARG A 110 11.66 19.97 5.00
C ARG A 110 12.05 18.48 5.07
N SER A 111 12.14 17.81 3.92
CA SER A 111 12.80 16.51 3.84
C SER A 111 14.30 16.65 4.11
N GLU A 112 14.87 15.67 4.79
CA GLU A 112 16.32 15.64 5.04
C GLU A 112 17.09 15.59 3.72
N LYS A 113 18.14 16.42 3.63
CA LYS A 113 18.96 16.52 2.40
C LYS A 113 19.57 15.17 2.01
N GLY A 114 19.53 14.86 0.73
CA GLY A 114 20.13 13.65 0.16
C GLY A 114 19.23 12.40 0.20
N LEU A 115 18.08 12.45 0.86
CA LEU A 115 17.16 11.30 0.88
C LEU A 115 16.64 10.95 -0.52
N VAL A 116 16.37 11.92 -1.38
CA VAL A 116 15.90 11.68 -2.76
C VAL A 116 16.89 10.82 -3.53
N LYS A 117 18.15 11.24 -3.61
CA LYS A 117 19.19 10.46 -4.31
C LYS A 117 19.42 9.08 -3.67
N ALA A 118 19.33 9.01 -2.35
CA ALA A 118 19.48 7.75 -1.63
C ALA A 118 18.25 6.83 -1.80
N SER A 119 17.06 7.38 -2.04
CA SER A 119 15.82 6.63 -2.25
C SER A 119 15.84 5.83 -3.55
N GLU A 120 16.51 6.30 -4.59
CA GLU A 120 16.66 5.58 -5.86
C GLU A 120 17.19 4.15 -5.67
N LYS A 121 18.14 3.99 -4.74
CA LYS A 121 18.72 2.68 -4.39
C LYS A 121 17.83 1.83 -3.47
N ARG A 122 16.74 2.38 -3.00
CA ARG A 122 15.82 1.73 -2.06
C ARG A 122 14.55 1.17 -2.70
N VAL A 123 14.20 1.59 -3.91
CA VAL A 123 12.95 1.21 -4.58
C VAL A 123 12.76 -0.31 -4.61
N GLU A 124 13.79 -1.07 -4.97
CA GLU A 124 13.71 -2.55 -4.98
C GLU A 124 13.48 -3.13 -3.59
N ARG A 125 14.16 -2.58 -2.58
CA ARG A 125 13.96 -3.00 -1.19
C ARG A 125 12.54 -2.68 -0.71
N TRP A 126 12.04 -1.48 -1.02
CA TRP A 126 10.69 -1.06 -0.68
C TRP A 126 9.62 -1.91 -1.38
N ALA A 127 9.81 -2.22 -2.65
CA ALA A 127 8.93 -3.13 -3.38
C ALA A 127 8.91 -4.54 -2.75
N ARG A 128 10.06 -5.01 -2.22
CA ARG A 128 10.13 -6.28 -1.49
C ARG A 128 9.34 -6.22 -0.18
N ILE A 129 9.50 -5.16 0.63
CA ILE A 129 8.74 -4.95 1.87
C ILE A 129 7.24 -4.93 1.58
N ALA A 130 6.82 -4.16 0.59
CA ALA A 130 5.42 -4.09 0.16
C ALA A 130 4.87 -5.46 -0.27
N ARG A 131 5.67 -6.25 -0.98
CA ARG A 131 5.30 -7.62 -1.38
C ARG A 131 5.13 -8.54 -0.18
N GLU A 132 6.08 -8.54 0.76
CA GLU A 132 6.04 -9.36 1.97
C GLU A 132 4.82 -9.00 2.85
N ALA A 133 4.54 -7.71 3.04
CA ALA A 133 3.37 -7.21 3.74
C ALA A 133 2.06 -7.62 3.03
N SER A 134 2.04 -7.55 1.69
CA SER A 134 0.88 -7.97 0.90
C SER A 134 0.59 -9.46 1.02
N GLN A 135 1.62 -10.29 1.05
CA GLN A 135 1.50 -11.74 1.26
C GLN A 135 0.92 -12.07 2.63
N GLN A 136 1.37 -11.36 3.66
CA GLN A 136 0.87 -11.52 5.02
C GLN A 136 -0.58 -11.06 5.13
N ALA A 137 -0.92 -9.91 4.54
CA ALA A 137 -2.27 -9.34 4.52
C ALA A 137 -3.21 -10.01 3.51
N ARG A 138 -2.78 -11.06 2.80
CA ARG A 138 -3.53 -11.81 1.79
C ARG A 138 -4.14 -10.94 0.69
N ARG A 139 -3.40 -9.92 0.28
CA ARG A 139 -3.80 -9.08 -0.85
C ARG A 139 -3.70 -9.86 -2.17
N LEU A 140 -4.48 -9.46 -3.17
CA LEU A 140 -4.36 -10.03 -4.53
C LEU A 140 -3.05 -9.60 -5.21
N ARG A 141 -2.59 -8.38 -4.93
CA ARG A 141 -1.38 -7.78 -5.50
C ARG A 141 -0.67 -6.88 -4.49
N ALA A 142 0.63 -6.70 -4.67
CA ALA A 142 1.40 -5.71 -3.94
C ALA A 142 1.11 -4.30 -4.49
N PRO A 143 1.21 -3.24 -3.67
CA PRO A 143 1.16 -1.88 -4.16
C PRO A 143 2.37 -1.59 -5.06
N GLU A 144 2.17 -0.65 -5.98
CA GLU A 144 3.24 -0.09 -6.78
C GLU A 144 4.05 0.91 -5.96
N ILE A 145 5.38 0.76 -5.94
CA ILE A 145 6.29 1.74 -5.35
C ILE A 145 6.90 2.55 -6.48
N LEU A 146 6.58 3.83 -6.52
CA LEU A 146 7.04 4.73 -7.56
C LEU A 146 8.42 5.34 -7.21
N PRO A 147 9.18 5.78 -8.21
CA PRO A 147 10.34 6.62 -7.98
C PRO A 147 9.97 7.92 -7.25
N ALA A 148 10.88 8.47 -6.46
CA ALA A 148 10.65 9.73 -5.78
C ALA A 148 10.45 10.89 -6.77
N ALA A 149 9.51 11.78 -6.47
CA ALA A 149 9.21 12.96 -7.27
C ALA A 149 9.23 14.24 -6.41
N GLY A 150 9.47 15.38 -7.05
CA GLY A 150 9.27 16.67 -6.41
C GLY A 150 7.78 16.94 -6.15
N LEU A 151 7.47 17.82 -5.18
CA LEU A 151 6.10 18.10 -4.76
C LEU A 151 5.20 18.54 -5.93
N GLU A 152 5.66 19.45 -6.79
CA GLU A 152 4.87 19.95 -7.92
C GLU A 152 4.43 18.81 -8.87
N ALA A 153 5.36 17.90 -9.21
CA ALA A 153 5.04 16.76 -10.04
C ALA A 153 4.09 15.78 -9.32
N ALA A 154 4.28 15.58 -8.03
CA ALA A 154 3.43 14.73 -7.22
C ALA A 154 1.99 15.25 -7.10
N LEU A 155 1.78 16.57 -7.05
CA LEU A 155 0.45 17.18 -6.99
C LEU A 155 -0.39 16.95 -8.25
N ALA A 156 0.22 16.56 -9.37
CA ALA A 156 -0.48 16.21 -10.61
C ALA A 156 -0.98 14.74 -10.63
N GLU A 157 -0.80 13.97 -9.54
CA GLU A 157 -1.28 12.58 -9.45
C GLU A 157 -2.79 12.50 -9.68
N PRO A 158 -3.25 11.71 -10.67
CA PRO A 158 -4.65 11.67 -11.03
C PRO A 158 -5.48 10.91 -9.99
N ALA A 159 -6.47 11.59 -9.40
CA ALA A 159 -7.43 11.00 -8.47
C ALA A 159 -8.78 11.73 -8.55
N ASP A 160 -9.81 11.13 -7.97
CA ASP A 160 -11.14 11.72 -7.87
C ASP A 160 -11.27 12.58 -6.59
N CYS A 161 -10.44 12.30 -5.58
CA CYS A 161 -10.33 13.05 -4.33
C CYS A 161 -8.85 13.25 -3.97
N HIS A 162 -8.48 14.49 -3.60
CA HIS A 162 -7.13 14.85 -3.22
C HIS A 162 -7.13 15.45 -1.81
N TYR A 163 -6.40 14.83 -0.89
CA TYR A 163 -6.30 15.24 0.51
C TYR A 163 -4.84 15.48 0.91
N VAL A 164 -4.56 16.61 1.54
CA VAL A 164 -3.28 16.88 2.19
C VAL A 164 -3.46 16.85 3.70
N LEU A 165 -2.67 16.02 4.38
CA LEU A 165 -2.71 15.95 5.83
C LEU A 165 -2.02 17.17 6.44
N GLU A 166 -2.75 17.83 7.33
CA GLU A 166 -2.31 18.95 8.13
C GLU A 166 -2.44 18.63 9.61
N GLU A 167 -1.75 19.41 10.43
CA GLU A 167 -1.93 19.38 11.87
C GLU A 167 -3.31 19.97 12.28
N ALA A 168 -3.61 20.04 13.52
CA ALA A 168 -4.92 20.22 14.17
C ALA A 168 -5.89 21.29 13.64
N SER A 169 -5.50 22.21 12.76
CA SER A 169 -6.37 23.31 12.29
C SER A 169 -7.27 22.97 11.10
N ALA A 170 -7.10 21.80 10.49
CA ALA A 170 -7.87 21.36 9.33
C ALA A 170 -9.10 20.51 9.76
N PRO A 171 -10.15 20.45 8.92
CA PRO A 171 -11.30 19.58 9.19
C PRO A 171 -10.91 18.10 9.28
N PRO A 172 -11.59 17.30 10.11
CA PRO A 172 -11.31 15.85 10.19
C PRO A 172 -11.47 15.16 8.83
N LEU A 173 -10.51 14.30 8.45
CA LEU A 173 -10.52 13.54 7.19
C LEU A 173 -11.86 12.83 6.95
N LEU A 174 -12.38 12.15 7.96
CA LEU A 174 -13.64 11.40 7.82
C LEU A 174 -14.82 12.27 7.39
N GLN A 175 -14.85 13.55 7.81
CA GLN A 175 -15.92 14.50 7.47
C GLN A 175 -15.78 15.06 6.04
N GLN A 176 -14.57 15.03 5.47
CA GLN A 176 -14.28 15.52 4.12
C GLN A 176 -14.43 14.42 3.05
N LEU A 177 -14.55 13.15 3.47
CA LEU A 177 -14.81 12.08 2.53
C LEU A 177 -16.20 12.23 1.88
N PRO A 178 -16.36 11.90 0.57
CA PRO A 178 -17.64 12.04 -0.11
C PRO A 178 -18.73 11.21 0.57
N ALA A 179 -19.94 11.77 0.66
CA ALA A 179 -21.09 11.08 1.25
C ALA A 179 -21.47 9.83 0.44
N ALA A 180 -21.41 9.92 -0.89
CA ALA A 180 -21.59 8.78 -1.81
C ALA A 180 -20.22 8.16 -2.14
N ARG A 181 -20.01 6.91 -1.72
CA ARG A 181 -18.76 6.19 -1.91
C ARG A 181 -18.95 5.06 -2.90
N HIS A 182 -18.68 5.34 -4.16
CA HIS A 182 -18.78 4.37 -5.24
C HIS A 182 -17.53 3.49 -5.29
N ARG A 183 -17.67 2.28 -5.85
CA ARG A 183 -16.52 1.42 -6.12
C ARG A 183 -15.64 2.01 -7.21
N GLY A 184 -14.34 1.81 -7.07
CA GLY A 184 -13.36 2.26 -8.07
C GLY A 184 -12.95 3.73 -7.95
N VAL A 185 -13.46 4.46 -6.95
CA VAL A 185 -13.00 5.84 -6.67
C VAL A 185 -11.53 5.82 -6.31
N ARG A 186 -10.79 6.76 -6.88
CA ARG A 186 -9.36 6.97 -6.62
C ARG A 186 -9.19 8.11 -5.61
N VAL A 187 -8.47 7.82 -4.54
CA VAL A 187 -8.15 8.78 -3.48
C VAL A 187 -6.64 8.97 -3.41
N ALA A 188 -6.18 10.20 -3.58
CA ALA A 188 -4.79 10.59 -3.36
C ALA A 188 -4.67 11.27 -2.00
N MET A 189 -3.71 10.81 -1.20
CA MET A 189 -3.42 11.37 0.13
C MET A 189 -1.96 11.79 0.21
N LEU A 190 -1.72 13.06 0.51
CA LEU A 190 -0.39 13.64 0.67
C LEU A 190 -0.07 13.80 2.16
N VAL A 191 1.00 13.17 2.61
CA VAL A 191 1.49 13.20 3.99
C VAL A 191 2.85 13.87 4.05
N GLY A 192 3.00 14.88 4.90
CA GLY A 192 4.24 15.62 5.06
C GLY A 192 5.32 14.87 5.85
N PRO A 193 6.58 15.36 5.81
CA PRO A 193 7.64 14.90 6.68
C PRO A 193 7.43 15.40 8.12
N GLU A 194 8.28 14.95 9.06
CA GLU A 194 8.19 15.35 10.47
C GLU A 194 8.28 16.89 10.69
N GLY A 195 8.91 17.61 9.76
CA GLY A 195 8.96 19.08 9.81
C GLY A 195 7.68 19.78 9.36
N GLY A 196 6.67 19.03 8.86
CA GLY A 196 5.43 19.57 8.31
C GLY A 196 5.64 20.34 7.00
N TRP A 197 4.66 21.13 6.63
CA TRP A 197 4.63 21.92 5.39
C TRP A 197 5.12 23.35 5.59
N THR A 198 5.79 23.90 4.60
CA THR A 198 6.05 25.34 4.50
C THR A 198 4.81 26.06 3.97
N ASP A 199 4.74 27.39 4.19
CA ASP A 199 3.63 28.19 3.65
C ASP A 199 3.61 28.21 2.11
N ALA A 200 4.78 28.07 1.46
CA ALA A 200 4.85 27.94 0.02
C ALA A 200 4.24 26.61 -0.46
N GLU A 201 4.54 25.50 0.21
CA GLU A 201 3.96 24.19 -0.10
C GLU A 201 2.45 24.17 0.15
N ARG A 202 1.96 24.78 1.23
CA ARG A 202 0.52 24.93 1.49
C ARG A 202 -0.20 25.71 0.38
N ARG A 203 0.44 26.79 -0.13
CA ARG A 203 -0.12 27.52 -1.28
C ARG A 203 -0.14 26.66 -2.54
N LEU A 204 0.90 25.88 -2.81
CA LEU A 204 0.96 24.95 -3.95
C LEU A 204 -0.14 23.89 -3.87
N THR A 205 -0.31 23.25 -2.72
CA THR A 205 -1.38 22.23 -2.54
C THR A 205 -2.75 22.84 -2.72
N ALA A 206 -3.01 24.01 -2.15
CA ALA A 206 -4.29 24.74 -2.29
C ALA A 206 -4.57 25.12 -3.75
N THR A 207 -3.55 25.64 -4.47
CA THR A 207 -3.69 26.01 -5.89
C THR A 207 -3.94 24.78 -6.78
N ALA A 208 -3.39 23.61 -6.41
CA ALA A 208 -3.62 22.35 -7.10
C ALA A 208 -4.96 21.68 -6.71
N GLY A 209 -5.77 22.31 -5.84
CA GLY A 209 -7.10 21.81 -5.47
C GLY A 209 -7.07 20.69 -4.41
N TRP A 210 -5.98 20.52 -3.69
CA TRP A 210 -5.90 19.56 -2.59
C TRP A 210 -6.59 20.10 -1.35
N LEU A 211 -7.42 19.28 -0.74
CA LEU A 211 -8.18 19.66 0.46
C LEU A 211 -7.36 19.37 1.72
N PRO A 212 -7.12 20.37 2.60
CA PRO A 212 -6.45 20.14 3.87
C PRO A 212 -7.36 19.37 4.82
N VAL A 213 -6.83 18.34 5.45
CA VAL A 213 -7.55 17.46 6.39
C VAL A 213 -6.69 17.10 7.59
N SER A 214 -7.31 16.82 8.72
CA SER A 214 -6.64 16.38 9.94
C SER A 214 -7.09 14.98 10.39
N LEU A 215 -6.31 14.37 11.25
CA LEU A 215 -6.64 13.10 11.91
C LEU A 215 -7.12 13.29 13.36
N GLY A 216 -7.28 14.54 13.78
CA GLY A 216 -7.69 14.90 15.13
C GLY A 216 -6.75 15.92 15.77
N PRO A 217 -6.92 16.20 17.06
CA PRO A 217 -6.20 17.30 17.74
C PRO A 217 -4.75 16.97 18.11
N GLN A 218 -4.34 15.69 18.05
CA GLN A 218 -2.99 15.28 18.40
C GLN A 218 -2.06 15.36 17.18
N VAL A 219 -0.84 15.85 17.42
CA VAL A 219 0.22 15.74 16.42
C VAL A 219 0.75 14.29 16.43
N VAL A 220 0.68 13.63 15.29
CA VAL A 220 1.19 12.28 15.09
C VAL A 220 2.39 12.29 14.16
N ARG A 221 3.25 11.29 14.25
CA ARG A 221 4.39 11.15 13.33
C ARG A 221 3.90 10.86 11.91
N ALA A 222 4.70 11.22 10.91
CA ALA A 222 4.36 11.06 9.51
C ALA A 222 3.95 9.63 9.14
N GLU A 223 4.70 8.63 9.59
CA GLU A 223 4.39 7.23 9.39
C GLU A 223 3.07 6.79 10.03
N THR A 224 2.77 7.32 11.21
CA THR A 224 1.49 7.07 11.90
C THR A 224 0.34 7.77 11.17
N ALA A 225 0.54 9.00 10.72
CA ALA A 225 -0.44 9.76 9.97
C ALA A 225 -0.82 9.03 8.67
N ALA A 226 0.17 8.54 7.94
CA ALA A 226 -0.04 7.77 6.72
C ALA A 226 -0.87 6.50 6.98
N ALA A 227 -0.50 5.70 7.97
CA ALA A 227 -1.23 4.48 8.32
C ALA A 227 -2.67 4.78 8.76
N ALA A 228 -2.86 5.79 9.63
CA ALA A 228 -4.18 6.19 10.10
C ALA A 228 -5.07 6.72 8.97
N ALA A 229 -4.54 7.55 8.07
CA ALA A 229 -5.29 8.08 6.94
C ALA A 229 -5.75 6.96 5.99
N VAL A 230 -4.86 6.02 5.65
CA VAL A 230 -5.22 4.84 4.83
C VAL A 230 -6.29 4.03 5.54
N ALA A 231 -6.17 3.77 6.86
CA ALA A 231 -7.17 3.03 7.63
C ALA A 231 -8.54 3.71 7.63
N VAL A 232 -8.59 5.03 7.81
CA VAL A 232 -9.84 5.81 7.78
C VAL A 232 -10.52 5.71 6.42
N VAL A 233 -9.78 5.94 5.33
CA VAL A 233 -10.32 5.85 3.96
C VAL A 233 -10.81 4.43 3.67
N THR A 234 -9.97 3.42 3.91
CA THR A 234 -10.33 2.01 3.69
C THR A 234 -11.59 1.62 4.47
N SER A 235 -11.63 1.93 5.76
CA SER A 235 -12.78 1.64 6.62
C SER A 235 -14.05 2.34 6.14
N ALA A 236 -13.94 3.62 5.73
CA ALA A 236 -15.06 4.40 5.26
C ALA A 236 -15.69 3.84 3.97
N TRP A 237 -14.89 3.29 3.05
CA TRP A 237 -15.39 2.65 1.83
C TRP A 237 -15.90 1.22 2.06
N CYS A 238 -15.35 0.51 3.04
CA CYS A 238 -15.81 -0.82 3.42
C CYS A 238 -17.07 -0.80 4.30
N ALA A 239 -17.37 0.34 4.95
CA ALA A 239 -18.56 0.48 5.77
C ALA A 239 -19.81 0.36 4.89
N ARG A 240 -20.63 -0.68 5.13
CA ARG A 240 -21.96 -0.77 4.54
C ARG A 240 -22.79 0.39 5.07
N LYS A 241 -23.53 1.10 4.18
CA LYS A 241 -24.61 1.97 4.65
C LYS A 241 -25.58 1.10 5.46
N MET A 242 -25.56 1.24 6.78
CA MET A 242 -26.68 0.71 7.56
C MET A 242 -27.91 1.52 7.13
N PRO A 243 -29.03 0.89 6.76
CA PRO A 243 -30.27 1.60 6.57
C PRO A 243 -30.57 2.34 7.88
N LEU A 244 -30.81 3.64 7.82
CA LEU A 244 -31.35 4.39 8.94
C LEU A 244 -32.69 3.74 9.30
N GLN A 245 -32.77 3.17 10.52
CA GLN A 245 -34.03 2.71 11.11
C GLN A 245 -34.86 3.90 11.50
#